data_2cc1808dcf55a947b14e1f70afc94b57
#
_entry.id   2cc1808dcf55a947b14e1f70afc94b57
#
_cell.length_a   1.000
_cell.length_b   1.000
_cell.length_c   1.000
_cell.angle_alpha   90.00
_cell.angle_beta   90.00
_cell.angle_gamma   90.00
#
_symmetry.space_group_name_H-M   'P 1'
#
loop_
_entity.id
_entity.type
_entity.pdbx_description
1 polymer ?
#
loop_
_entity_poly.entity_id
_entity_poly.type
_entity_poly.pdbx_seq_one_letter_code
_entity_poly.pdbx_strand_id
1 'polypeptide(L)'
;ALAISLMNKKDFKPEDFAKSHPGGTLGKRLLLSANDVMVSGNEIPIVKYDQLAKDVIKTISEKGIGVTFVKDQNDKIVGLITDGDIRRAIDKSNYFFDMTAQDFMSANFISVGPDELASACLEIMATKKIGCLAVMQGDDLVGVINQKDIVKLGI
;
A
#
# COMPACT_ATOMS: atom_id res chain seq x y z
N ALA A 1 -4.65 12.51 31.61
CA ALA A 1 -4.24 11.98 32.93
C ALA A 1 -5.36 11.16 33.59
N LEU A 2 -6.61 11.66 33.67
CA LEU A 2 -7.73 10.95 34.30
C LEU A 2 -8.15 9.68 33.54
N ALA A 3 -8.18 9.73 32.21
CA ALA A 3 -8.53 8.58 31.35
C ALA A 3 -7.51 7.43 31.50
N ILE A 4 -6.21 7.74 31.55
CA ILE A 4 -5.13 6.76 31.71
C ILE A 4 -5.21 6.15 33.13
N SER A 5 -5.54 6.96 34.14
CA SER A 5 -5.69 6.48 35.53
C SER A 5 -6.90 5.56 35.71
N LEU A 6 -8.01 5.80 35.01
CA LEU A 6 -9.18 4.94 34.95
C LEU A 6 -8.93 3.63 34.19
N MET A 7 -8.14 3.66 33.12
CA MET A 7 -7.73 2.48 32.38
C MET A 7 -6.92 1.52 33.27
N ASN A 8 -5.98 2.03 34.07
CA ASN A 8 -5.16 1.24 34.97
C ASN A 8 -5.93 0.62 36.14
N LYS A 9 -7.06 1.21 36.55
CA LYS A 9 -7.86 0.72 37.71
C LYS A 9 -8.88 -0.37 37.37
N LYS A 10 -9.21 -0.58 36.05
CA LYS A 10 -10.31 -1.48 35.65
C LYS A 10 -9.87 -2.53 34.60
N ASP A 11 -8.59 -2.80 34.43
CA ASP A 11 -8.08 -3.61 33.30
C ASP A 11 -8.63 -3.15 31.93
N PHE A 12 -8.99 -1.86 31.84
CA PHE A 12 -9.55 -1.27 30.63
C PHE A 12 -8.44 -1.05 29.60
N LYS A 13 -8.47 -1.82 28.53
CA LYS A 13 -7.46 -1.77 27.48
C LYS A 13 -7.75 -0.64 26.48
N PRO A 14 -6.73 -0.10 25.79
CA PRO A 14 -6.92 0.88 24.71
C PRO A 14 -7.95 0.45 23.65
N GLU A 15 -8.02 -0.86 23.37
CA GLU A 15 -8.98 -1.47 22.45
C GLU A 15 -10.45 -1.32 22.92
N ASP A 16 -10.69 -1.33 24.22
CA ASP A 16 -12.04 -1.15 24.80
C ASP A 16 -12.51 0.30 24.65
N PHE A 17 -11.60 1.26 24.77
CA PHE A 17 -11.88 2.67 24.47
C PHE A 17 -12.19 2.87 23.00
N ALA A 18 -11.42 2.24 22.11
CA ALA A 18 -11.63 2.30 20.68
C ALA A 18 -13.00 1.74 20.26
N LYS A 19 -13.44 0.64 20.86
CA LYS A 19 -14.77 0.06 20.65
C LYS A 19 -15.91 0.98 21.12
N SER A 20 -15.67 1.73 22.21
CA SER A 20 -16.65 2.69 22.73
C SER A 20 -16.74 3.97 21.92
N HIS A 21 -15.67 4.36 21.21
CA HIS A 21 -15.56 5.58 20.43
C HIS A 21 -14.96 5.33 19.04
N PRO A 22 -15.57 4.48 18.21
CA PRO A 22 -14.98 4.04 16.94
C PRO A 22 -14.82 5.16 15.90
N GLY A 23 -15.61 6.22 16.00
CA GLY A 23 -15.53 7.39 15.12
C GLY A 23 -14.41 8.38 15.40
N GLY A 24 -13.73 8.26 16.54
CA GLY A 24 -12.62 9.15 16.91
C GLY A 24 -11.30 8.72 16.28
N THR A 25 -10.34 9.67 16.17
CA THR A 25 -9.00 9.40 15.62
C THR A 25 -8.29 8.27 16.36
N LEU A 26 -8.38 8.23 17.70
CA LEU A 26 -7.80 7.16 18.49
C LEU A 26 -8.45 5.80 18.20
N GLY A 27 -9.77 5.76 18.05
CA GLY A 27 -10.51 4.55 17.70
C GLY A 27 -10.08 4.00 16.34
N LYS A 28 -9.97 4.85 15.34
CA LYS A 28 -9.50 4.48 14.00
C LYS A 28 -8.07 3.93 14.02
N ARG A 29 -7.16 4.58 14.75
CA ARG A 29 -5.76 4.12 14.90
C ARG A 29 -5.64 2.72 15.52
N LEU A 30 -6.54 2.39 16.45
CA LEU A 30 -6.48 1.15 17.21
C LEU A 30 -7.28 -0.01 16.58
N LEU A 31 -8.20 0.28 15.65
CA LEU A 31 -9.14 -0.70 15.12
C LEU A 31 -8.99 -0.99 13.63
N LEU A 32 -8.64 0.02 12.81
CA LEU A 32 -8.57 -0.18 11.36
C LEU A 32 -7.36 -1.01 10.97
N SER A 33 -7.62 -2.06 10.19
CA SER A 33 -6.60 -2.93 9.60
C SER A 33 -6.29 -2.52 8.15
N ALA A 34 -5.24 -3.11 7.60
CA ALA A 34 -4.90 -3.01 6.18
C ALA A 34 -6.09 -3.38 5.29
N ASN A 35 -6.81 -4.43 5.63
CA ASN A 35 -8.00 -4.89 4.91
C ASN A 35 -9.13 -3.86 4.88
N ASP A 36 -9.25 -3.03 5.92
CA ASP A 36 -10.30 -2.00 6.02
C ASP A 36 -10.01 -0.76 5.15
N VAL A 37 -8.73 -0.52 4.82
CA VAL A 37 -8.28 0.70 4.14
C VAL A 37 -7.69 0.47 2.75
N MET A 38 -7.42 -0.78 2.38
CA MET A 38 -6.80 -1.11 1.10
C MET A 38 -7.75 -0.93 -0.08
N VAL A 39 -7.18 -0.63 -1.22
CA VAL A 39 -7.82 -0.80 -2.53
C VAL A 39 -7.69 -2.27 -2.92
N SER A 40 -8.77 -2.89 -3.37
CA SER A 40 -8.82 -4.33 -3.64
C SER A 40 -9.51 -4.66 -4.97
N GLY A 41 -9.47 -5.92 -5.37
CA GLY A 41 -10.14 -6.44 -6.56
C GLY A 41 -9.62 -5.80 -7.86
N ASN A 42 -10.52 -5.47 -8.76
CA ASN A 42 -10.20 -4.92 -10.09
C ASN A 42 -9.61 -3.51 -10.05
N GLU A 43 -9.64 -2.85 -8.89
CA GLU A 43 -9.04 -1.52 -8.72
C GLU A 43 -7.54 -1.58 -8.45
N ILE A 44 -6.99 -2.75 -8.14
CA ILE A 44 -5.53 -2.93 -7.99
C ILE A 44 -4.87 -2.76 -9.36
N PRO A 45 -3.92 -1.81 -9.51
CA PRO A 45 -3.20 -1.66 -10.77
C PRO A 45 -2.23 -2.82 -10.97
N ILE A 46 -2.43 -3.60 -12.02
CA ILE A 46 -1.57 -4.75 -12.37
C ILE A 46 -1.25 -4.71 -13.86
N VAL A 47 0.00 -4.92 -14.19
CA VAL A 47 0.49 -5.09 -15.55
C VAL A 47 1.24 -6.42 -15.68
N LYS A 48 1.37 -6.92 -16.90
CA LYS A 48 2.23 -8.07 -17.18
C LYS A 48 3.68 -7.62 -17.34
N TYR A 49 4.61 -8.49 -17.01
CA TYR A 49 6.05 -8.22 -17.06
C TYR A 49 6.55 -7.81 -18.45
N ASP A 50 5.89 -8.27 -19.52
CA ASP A 50 6.21 -8.01 -20.93
C ASP A 50 5.45 -6.83 -21.55
N GLN A 51 4.59 -6.13 -20.78
CA GLN A 51 3.91 -4.94 -21.26
C GLN A 51 4.85 -3.76 -21.48
N LEU A 52 4.63 -3.02 -22.57
CA LEU A 52 5.45 -1.85 -22.90
C LEU A 52 5.24 -0.69 -21.93
N ALA A 53 6.27 0.12 -21.77
CA ALA A 53 6.28 1.26 -20.85
C ALA A 53 5.07 2.19 -21.01
N LYS A 54 4.59 2.42 -22.25
CA LYS A 54 3.39 3.23 -22.49
C LYS A 54 2.13 2.66 -21.82
N ASP A 55 1.97 1.33 -21.82
CA ASP A 55 0.82 0.67 -21.23
C ASP A 55 0.93 0.67 -19.70
N VAL A 56 2.14 0.57 -19.16
CA VAL A 56 2.43 0.74 -17.74
C VAL A 56 2.02 2.14 -17.26
N ILE A 57 2.46 3.18 -17.96
CA ILE A 57 2.11 4.58 -17.66
C ILE A 57 0.59 4.78 -17.71
N LYS A 58 -0.07 4.24 -18.73
CA LYS A 58 -1.52 4.31 -18.87
C LYS A 58 -2.22 3.70 -17.66
N THR A 59 -1.83 2.49 -17.23
CA THR A 59 -2.40 1.81 -16.08
C THR A 59 -2.23 2.62 -14.80
N ILE A 60 -1.03 3.15 -14.53
CA ILE A 60 -0.76 4.00 -13.35
C ILE A 60 -1.64 5.25 -13.36
N SER A 61 -1.76 5.91 -14.53
CA SER A 61 -2.56 7.13 -14.68
C SER A 61 -4.05 6.87 -14.49
N GLU A 62 -4.59 5.81 -15.07
CA GLU A 62 -6.02 5.45 -14.98
C GLU A 62 -6.44 5.08 -13.56
N LYS A 63 -5.60 4.36 -12.84
CA LYS A 63 -5.88 3.93 -11.46
C LYS A 63 -5.59 5.02 -10.41
N GLY A 64 -4.70 5.96 -10.70
CA GLY A 64 -4.44 7.13 -9.85
C GLY A 64 -3.78 6.83 -8.50
N ILE A 65 -3.24 5.63 -8.30
CA ILE A 65 -2.61 5.22 -7.03
C ILE A 65 -1.11 5.55 -7.01
N GLY A 66 -0.52 5.79 -8.18
CA GLY A 66 0.91 6.11 -8.33
C GLY A 66 1.83 4.90 -8.29
N VAL A 67 1.27 3.71 -8.40
CA VAL A 67 1.98 2.43 -8.44
C VAL A 67 1.24 1.44 -9.32
N THR A 68 1.95 0.50 -9.93
CA THR A 68 1.36 -0.72 -10.51
C THR A 68 2.21 -1.93 -10.14
N PHE A 69 1.57 -3.06 -9.92
CA PHE A 69 2.24 -4.33 -9.67
C PHE A 69 2.52 -5.03 -10.98
N VAL A 70 3.59 -5.79 -11.01
CA VAL A 70 4.02 -6.55 -12.19
C VAL A 70 3.86 -8.02 -11.91
N LYS A 71 3.10 -8.70 -12.77
CA LYS A 71 2.94 -10.15 -12.72
C LYS A 71 3.69 -10.86 -13.84
N ASP A 72 4.21 -12.04 -13.54
CA ASP A 72 4.84 -12.91 -14.52
C ASP A 72 3.82 -13.74 -15.33
N GLN A 73 4.31 -14.64 -16.17
CA GLN A 73 3.50 -15.54 -16.99
C GLN A 73 2.68 -16.56 -16.19
N ASN A 74 3.01 -16.76 -14.90
CA ASN A 74 2.30 -17.64 -13.97
C ASN A 74 1.33 -16.87 -13.05
N ASP A 75 1.02 -15.60 -13.40
CA ASP A 75 0.20 -14.68 -12.60
C ASP A 75 0.77 -14.37 -11.20
N LYS A 76 2.07 -14.63 -10.98
CA LYS A 76 2.75 -14.32 -9.73
C LYS A 76 3.26 -12.89 -9.75
N ILE A 77 3.07 -12.16 -8.64
CA ILE A 77 3.61 -10.81 -8.49
C ILE A 77 5.12 -10.89 -8.30
N VAL A 78 5.86 -10.28 -9.22
CA VAL A 78 7.33 -10.31 -9.26
C VAL A 78 7.97 -8.95 -9.00
N GLY A 79 7.18 -7.89 -8.94
CA GLY A 79 7.68 -6.55 -8.67
C GLY A 79 6.59 -5.50 -8.69
N LEU A 80 7.01 -4.25 -8.55
CA LEU A 80 6.15 -3.09 -8.73
C LEU A 80 6.88 -1.96 -9.45
N ILE A 81 6.12 -1.02 -9.99
CA ILE A 81 6.61 0.16 -10.68
C ILE A 81 5.91 1.38 -10.07
N THR A 82 6.69 2.36 -9.66
CA THR A 82 6.22 3.67 -9.18
C THR A 82 6.57 4.77 -10.18
N ASP A 83 6.03 5.97 -9.98
CA ASP A 83 6.43 7.16 -10.75
C ASP A 83 7.95 7.44 -10.65
N GLY A 84 8.56 7.11 -9.50
CA GLY A 84 10.00 7.22 -9.32
C GLY A 84 10.79 6.24 -10.20
N ASP A 85 10.31 5.02 -10.37
CA ASP A 85 10.94 4.02 -11.26
C ASP A 85 10.88 4.48 -12.72
N ILE A 86 9.74 5.01 -13.14
CA ILE A 86 9.55 5.57 -14.50
C ILE A 86 10.53 6.72 -14.75
N ARG A 87 10.63 7.68 -13.82
CA ARG A 87 11.56 8.80 -13.94
C ARG A 87 13.01 8.34 -14.07
N ARG A 88 13.43 7.39 -13.21
CA ARG A 88 14.80 6.83 -13.28
C ARG A 88 15.06 6.09 -14.56
N ALA A 89 14.07 5.39 -15.11
CA ALA A 89 14.21 4.68 -16.39
C ALA A 89 14.36 5.66 -17.56
N ILE A 90 13.57 6.74 -17.57
CA ILE A 90 13.68 7.81 -18.59
C ILE A 90 15.06 8.48 -18.54
N ASP A 91 15.56 8.79 -17.33
CA ASP A 91 16.88 9.42 -17.18
C ASP A 91 18.03 8.52 -17.65
N LYS A 92 17.86 7.21 -17.56
CA LYS A 92 18.91 6.23 -17.91
C LYS A 92 18.88 5.76 -19.36
N SER A 93 17.77 5.93 -20.08
CA SER A 93 17.57 5.35 -21.41
C SER A 93 16.83 6.29 -22.35
N ASN A 94 17.42 6.50 -23.52
CA ASN A 94 16.75 7.20 -24.63
C ASN A 94 15.67 6.34 -25.30
N TYR A 95 15.58 5.06 -24.96
CA TYR A 95 14.66 4.08 -25.54
C TYR A 95 13.60 3.61 -24.55
N PHE A 96 13.22 4.47 -23.60
CA PHE A 96 12.28 4.12 -22.53
C PHE A 96 10.97 3.51 -23.06
N PHE A 97 10.41 4.03 -24.15
CA PHE A 97 9.15 3.53 -24.69
C PHE A 97 9.23 2.16 -25.36
N ASP A 98 10.44 1.68 -25.64
CA ASP A 98 10.69 0.33 -26.14
C ASP A 98 10.94 -0.67 -25.00
N MET A 99 11.07 -0.18 -23.78
CA MET A 99 11.24 -1.02 -22.57
C MET A 99 9.92 -1.70 -22.18
N THR A 100 10.06 -2.85 -21.54
CA THR A 100 8.94 -3.58 -20.93
C THR A 100 8.94 -3.37 -19.42
N ALA A 101 7.84 -3.71 -18.76
CA ALA A 101 7.70 -3.55 -17.30
C ALA A 101 8.85 -4.19 -16.51
N GLN A 102 9.31 -5.39 -16.91
CA GLN A 102 10.42 -6.07 -16.26
C GLN A 102 11.76 -5.32 -16.30
N ASP A 103 11.95 -4.44 -17.33
CA ASP A 103 13.20 -3.73 -17.52
C ASP A 103 13.43 -2.61 -16.49
N PHE A 104 12.35 -2.09 -15.90
CA PHE A 104 12.43 -0.97 -14.96
C PHE A 104 11.61 -1.16 -13.67
N MET A 105 11.04 -2.33 -13.43
CA MET A 105 10.37 -2.64 -12.16
C MET A 105 11.36 -2.77 -11.01
N SER A 106 10.88 -2.51 -9.81
CA SER A 106 11.56 -2.87 -8.57
C SER A 106 11.08 -4.25 -8.12
N ALA A 107 12.00 -5.22 -8.08
CA ALA A 107 11.68 -6.59 -7.66
C ALA A 107 11.47 -6.72 -6.14
N ASN A 108 12.14 -5.88 -5.36
CA ASN A 108 12.03 -5.86 -3.91
C ASN A 108 11.00 -4.82 -3.50
N PHE A 109 9.82 -5.27 -3.10
CA PHE A 109 8.78 -4.41 -2.55
C PHE A 109 8.39 -4.84 -1.14
N ILE A 110 7.87 -3.90 -0.37
CA ILE A 110 7.46 -4.13 1.02
C ILE A 110 5.99 -4.47 1.02
N SER A 111 5.63 -5.49 1.78
CA SER A 111 4.26 -5.94 1.94
C SER A 111 3.89 -6.12 3.40
N VAL A 112 2.60 -6.09 3.67
CA VAL A 112 1.99 -6.38 4.96
C VAL A 112 0.87 -7.40 4.78
N GLY A 113 0.47 -8.06 5.86
CA GLY A 113 -0.74 -8.89 5.84
C GLY A 113 -2.02 -8.05 5.96
N PRO A 114 -3.19 -8.61 5.62
CA PRO A 114 -4.48 -7.89 5.69
C PRO A 114 -4.88 -7.49 7.11
N ASP A 115 -4.38 -8.18 8.13
CA ASP A 115 -4.68 -7.92 9.55
C ASP A 115 -3.74 -6.90 10.20
N GLU A 116 -2.73 -6.39 9.47
CA GLU A 116 -1.84 -5.35 9.98
C GLU A 116 -2.62 -4.06 10.26
N LEU A 117 -2.30 -3.38 11.36
CA LEU A 117 -2.97 -2.11 11.69
C LEU A 117 -2.65 -1.03 10.65
N ALA A 118 -3.64 -0.25 10.25
CA ALA A 118 -3.46 0.86 9.32
C ALA A 118 -2.45 1.89 9.85
N SER A 119 -2.41 2.12 11.16
CA SER A 119 -1.41 2.98 11.80
C SER A 119 0.01 2.41 11.67
N ALA A 120 0.18 1.10 11.80
CA ALA A 120 1.47 0.44 11.59
C ALA A 120 1.91 0.51 10.12
N CYS A 121 0.97 0.40 9.18
CA CYS A 121 1.24 0.61 7.75
C CYS A 121 1.80 2.01 7.48
N LEU A 122 1.24 3.07 8.10
CA LEU A 122 1.76 4.43 7.99
C LEU A 122 3.18 4.55 8.54
N GLU A 123 3.45 3.91 9.67
CA GLU A 123 4.77 3.92 10.30
C GLU A 123 5.83 3.24 9.42
N ILE A 124 5.48 2.10 8.80
CA ILE A 124 6.32 1.41 7.83
C ILE A 124 6.60 2.31 6.62
N MET A 125 5.56 2.94 6.05
CA MET A 125 5.71 3.85 4.91
C MET A 125 6.60 5.04 5.24
N ALA A 126 6.45 5.64 6.41
CA ALA A 126 7.28 6.76 6.86
C ALA A 126 8.74 6.33 7.05
N THR A 127 8.99 5.22 7.73
CA THR A 127 10.34 4.69 8.01
C THR A 127 11.05 4.28 6.72
N LYS A 128 10.35 3.65 5.80
CA LYS A 128 10.90 3.17 4.52
C LYS A 128 10.88 4.23 3.43
N LYS A 129 10.26 5.39 3.67
CA LYS A 129 10.09 6.49 2.71
C LYS A 129 9.41 6.06 1.42
N ILE A 130 8.33 5.30 1.55
CA ILE A 130 7.51 4.80 0.46
C ILE A 130 6.08 5.30 0.59
N GLY A 131 5.39 5.50 -0.54
CA GLY A 131 4.02 6.03 -0.59
C GLY A 131 2.93 4.97 -0.62
N CYS A 132 3.29 3.70 -0.79
CA CYS A 132 2.33 2.59 -0.87
C CYS A 132 2.91 1.30 -0.32
N LEU A 133 2.02 0.39 0.07
CA LEU A 133 2.33 -0.97 0.53
C LEU A 133 1.48 -1.98 -0.22
N ALA A 134 2.08 -3.09 -0.60
CA ALA A 134 1.34 -4.27 -1.03
C ALA A 134 0.68 -4.94 0.18
N VAL A 135 -0.56 -5.40 0.02
CA VAL A 135 -1.20 -6.27 1.01
C VAL A 135 -1.24 -7.67 0.42
N MET A 136 -0.50 -8.57 1.07
CA MET A 136 -0.32 -9.94 0.62
C MET A 136 -0.99 -10.91 1.59
N GLN A 137 -1.67 -11.90 1.06
CA GLN A 137 -2.16 -13.04 1.81
C GLN A 137 -1.48 -14.30 1.27
N GLY A 138 -0.44 -14.75 1.95
CA GLY A 138 0.48 -15.73 1.37
C GLY A 138 1.20 -15.15 0.15
N ASP A 139 1.11 -15.82 -0.98
CA ASP A 139 1.68 -15.36 -2.26
C ASP A 139 0.72 -14.51 -3.09
N ASP A 140 -0.51 -14.30 -2.61
CA ASP A 140 -1.55 -13.57 -3.34
C ASP A 140 -1.57 -12.10 -2.96
N LEU A 141 -1.55 -11.22 -3.96
CA LEU A 141 -1.79 -9.80 -3.79
C LEU A 141 -3.30 -9.57 -3.63
N VAL A 142 -3.71 -9.19 -2.43
CA VAL A 142 -5.12 -8.95 -2.09
C VAL A 142 -5.49 -7.47 -2.05
N GLY A 143 -4.50 -6.59 -1.97
CA GLY A 143 -4.75 -5.16 -1.93
C GLY A 143 -3.49 -4.30 -2.07
N VAL A 144 -3.72 -3.00 -2.13
CA VAL A 144 -2.69 -1.98 -2.07
C VAL A 144 -3.14 -0.85 -1.15
N ILE A 145 -2.25 -0.38 -0.32
CA ILE A 145 -2.48 0.75 0.58
C ILE A 145 -1.66 1.94 0.08
N ASN A 146 -2.34 3.06 -0.11
CA ASN A 146 -1.71 4.33 -0.41
C ASN A 146 -1.70 5.20 0.86
N GLN A 147 -0.58 5.81 1.16
CA GLN A 147 -0.42 6.70 2.31
C GLN A 147 -1.48 7.80 2.36
N LYS A 148 -1.80 8.40 1.22
CA LYS A 148 -2.79 9.48 1.12
C LYS A 148 -4.19 9.03 1.57
N ASP A 149 -4.56 7.80 1.29
CA ASP A 149 -5.89 7.28 1.63
C ASP A 149 -6.02 7.03 3.13
N ILE A 150 -4.98 6.54 3.78
CA ILE A 150 -4.98 6.40 5.25
C ILE A 150 -5.04 7.77 5.93
N VAL A 151 -4.24 8.73 5.46
CA VAL A 151 -4.21 10.09 6.04
C VAL A 151 -5.57 10.77 5.92
N LYS A 152 -6.30 10.58 4.82
CA LYS A 152 -7.68 11.10 4.65
C LYS A 152 -8.66 10.53 5.68
N LEU A 153 -8.40 9.34 6.23
CA LEU A 153 -9.23 8.74 7.27
C LEU A 153 -8.97 9.35 8.66
N GLY A 154 -8.00 10.24 8.80
CA GLY A 154 -7.64 10.89 10.05
C GLY A 154 -6.82 10.00 10.99
N ILE A 155 -6.05 9.08 10.43
CA ILE A 155 -5.15 8.18 11.18
C ILE A 155 -3.76 8.79 11.35
#